data_9c07762262ae128cf59ea9775a39046a
#
_entry.id   9c07762262ae128cf59ea9775a39046a
#
_cell.length_a   1.000
_cell.length_b   1.000
_cell.length_c   1.000
_cell.angle_alpha   90.00
_cell.angle_beta   90.00
_cell.angle_gamma   90.00
#
_symmetry.space_group_name_H-M   'P 1'
#
loop_
_entity.id
_entity.type
_entity.pdbx_description
1 polymer ?
#
loop_
_entity_poly.entity_id
_entity_poly.type
_entity_poly.pdbx_seq_one_letter_code
_entity_poly.pdbx_strand_id
1 'polypeptide(L)'
;MSEATPFGIYLHIPYCKAKCRYCDFYSAPGARGVPQSYVDALLRELAKNTRRPDTLYFGGGTPALLVPAQAAALIEAANPLPGAEITLEANPDVVTLETLRGFRAAGVTRISFGVQSADDAQLRRLGRTHTAAGAAQALAWAREAGFPEICGDIMLALPEYTNAEFDRTLALLRDGGCTHISAYLLKVEPGTAFYRNPPAGLPDGDAAADFYLYAVQQLEAAGYRQYEISNFARPGHEGRHNLLYWNCSDYWGVGPAAHSCVGNVRRFWPDDVQGFIAGTVAEQREGDCTSEDYLLMQLRLVSGLNIPAYERRGGRFTTAQRVFMRQCVGHGYAVWDGEVFRLTPAGMVVQNAILEELM
;
A
#
# COMPACT_ATOMS: atom_id res chain seq x y z
N MET A 1 -11.30 -25.77 16.91
CA MET A 1 -12.05 -24.73 16.15
C MET A 1 -11.09 -24.24 15.10
N SER A 2 -11.34 -24.43 13.80
CA SER A 2 -10.48 -23.83 12.78
C SER A 2 -10.57 -22.30 12.96
N GLU A 3 -9.44 -21.64 13.17
CA GLU A 3 -9.39 -20.20 13.12
C GLU A 3 -9.98 -19.76 11.78
N ALA A 4 -10.95 -18.85 11.81
CA ALA A 4 -11.53 -18.32 10.58
C ALA A 4 -10.44 -17.64 9.78
N THR A 5 -10.32 -17.96 8.50
CA THR A 5 -9.33 -17.34 7.62
C THR A 5 -9.54 -15.82 7.61
N PRO A 6 -8.51 -15.00 7.85
CA PRO A 6 -8.64 -13.55 7.80
C PRO A 6 -9.24 -13.07 6.48
N PHE A 7 -10.04 -12.02 6.54
CA PHE A 7 -10.72 -11.46 5.38
C PHE A 7 -10.68 -9.93 5.38
N GLY A 8 -10.37 -9.33 4.25
CA GLY A 8 -10.35 -7.88 4.08
C GLY A 8 -11.33 -7.39 3.03
N ILE A 9 -11.79 -6.14 3.18
CA ILE A 9 -12.50 -5.41 2.13
C ILE A 9 -11.66 -4.19 1.74
N TYR A 10 -11.44 -4.02 0.43
CA TYR A 10 -10.84 -2.84 -0.17
C TYR A 10 -11.90 -2.04 -0.93
N LEU A 11 -12.05 -0.76 -0.61
CA LEU A 11 -12.95 0.17 -1.32
C LEU A 11 -12.11 1.13 -2.16
N HIS A 12 -12.25 1.05 -3.46
CA HIS A 12 -11.56 1.96 -4.38
C HIS A 12 -12.33 3.28 -4.49
N ILE A 13 -11.67 4.39 -4.19
CA ILE A 13 -12.23 5.74 -4.31
C ILE A 13 -11.44 6.48 -5.39
N PRO A 14 -11.90 6.47 -6.66
CA PRO A 14 -11.10 6.94 -7.81
C PRO A 14 -11.07 8.46 -7.99
N TYR A 15 -11.25 9.23 -6.95
CA TYR A 15 -11.32 10.68 -7.03
C TYR A 15 -10.08 11.34 -6.45
N CYS A 16 -9.48 12.28 -7.21
CA CYS A 16 -8.34 13.07 -6.78
C CYS A 16 -8.58 14.55 -7.03
N LYS A 17 -8.06 15.42 -6.16
CA LYS A 17 -8.02 16.87 -6.40
C LYS A 17 -7.14 17.19 -7.60
N ALA A 18 -5.97 16.55 -7.71
CA ALA A 18 -5.03 16.66 -8.82
C ALA A 18 -4.37 15.31 -9.09
N LYS A 19 -3.91 15.06 -10.32
CA LYS A 19 -3.14 13.86 -10.68
C LYS A 19 -1.65 14.12 -10.48
N CYS A 20 -1.01 13.35 -9.62
CA CYS A 20 0.44 13.40 -9.44
C CYS A 20 1.16 12.92 -10.71
N ARG A 21 2.37 13.44 -10.98
CA ARG A 21 3.08 13.17 -12.25
C ARG A 21 3.58 11.73 -12.38
N TYR A 22 3.78 11.06 -11.27
CA TYR A 22 4.29 9.66 -11.19
C TYR A 22 3.17 8.62 -11.02
N CYS A 23 1.93 9.05 -10.67
CA CYS A 23 0.88 8.14 -10.24
C CYS A 23 0.21 7.43 -11.42
N ASP A 24 0.24 6.10 -11.42
CA ASP A 24 -0.40 5.19 -12.35
C ASP A 24 -1.77 4.69 -11.87
N PHE A 25 -2.12 4.90 -10.59
CA PHE A 25 -3.39 4.44 -10.04
C PHE A 25 -4.58 5.01 -10.82
N TYR A 26 -5.59 4.16 -11.04
CA TYR A 26 -6.82 4.58 -11.66
C TYR A 26 -7.50 5.66 -10.82
N SER A 27 -7.55 6.88 -11.35
CA SER A 27 -8.15 8.03 -10.65
C SER A 27 -8.56 9.15 -11.59
N ALA A 28 -9.66 9.84 -11.25
CA ALA A 28 -10.20 11.00 -11.95
C ALA A 28 -9.77 12.28 -11.22
N PRO A 29 -8.93 13.14 -11.84
CA PRO A 29 -8.50 14.41 -11.25
C PRO A 29 -9.58 15.49 -11.35
N GLY A 30 -9.42 16.55 -10.55
CA GLY A 30 -10.31 17.72 -10.54
C GLY A 30 -11.53 17.58 -9.61
N ALA A 31 -11.58 16.51 -8.81
CA ALA A 31 -12.65 16.29 -7.87
C ALA A 31 -12.55 17.22 -6.65
N ARG A 32 -13.71 17.70 -6.19
CA ARG A 32 -13.85 18.47 -4.94
C ARG A 32 -14.49 17.68 -3.81
N GLY A 33 -14.90 16.42 -4.09
CA GLY A 33 -15.53 15.49 -3.18
C GLY A 33 -15.94 14.24 -3.93
N VAL A 34 -16.44 13.23 -3.21
CA VAL A 34 -16.96 11.99 -3.78
C VAL A 34 -18.47 12.14 -4.02
N PRO A 35 -18.97 11.97 -5.27
CA PRO A 35 -20.40 12.05 -5.55
C PRO A 35 -21.21 11.02 -4.74
N GLN A 36 -22.39 11.41 -4.25
CA GLN A 36 -23.25 10.49 -3.49
C GLN A 36 -23.67 9.29 -4.33
N SER A 37 -23.91 9.46 -5.63
CA SER A 37 -24.22 8.35 -6.54
C SER A 37 -23.14 7.26 -6.59
N TYR A 38 -21.86 7.64 -6.42
CA TYR A 38 -20.76 6.69 -6.31
C TYR A 38 -20.79 5.94 -4.97
N VAL A 39 -21.03 6.65 -3.88
CA VAL A 39 -21.19 6.04 -2.54
C VAL A 39 -22.37 5.08 -2.53
N ASP A 40 -23.50 5.46 -3.14
CA ASP A 40 -24.68 4.59 -3.27
C ASP A 40 -24.37 3.31 -4.06
N ALA A 41 -23.51 3.41 -5.09
CA ALA A 41 -23.07 2.25 -5.84
C ALA A 41 -22.17 1.32 -5.00
N LEU A 42 -21.26 1.87 -4.19
CA LEU A 42 -20.48 1.06 -3.23
C LEU A 42 -21.38 0.39 -2.20
N LEU A 43 -22.35 1.10 -1.63
CA LEU A 43 -23.32 0.55 -0.68
C LEU A 43 -24.14 -0.59 -1.29
N ARG A 44 -24.57 -0.45 -2.54
CA ARG A 44 -25.28 -1.49 -3.29
C ARG A 44 -24.43 -2.77 -3.42
N GLU A 45 -23.13 -2.62 -3.68
CA GLU A 45 -22.24 -3.78 -3.77
C GLU A 45 -21.97 -4.38 -2.39
N LEU A 46 -21.68 -3.55 -1.38
CA LEU A 46 -21.45 -4.00 -0.01
C LEU A 46 -22.62 -4.79 0.57
N ALA A 47 -23.86 -4.45 0.19
CA ALA A 47 -25.06 -5.19 0.61
C ALA A 47 -25.08 -6.68 0.17
N LYS A 48 -24.23 -7.07 -0.81
CA LYS A 48 -24.06 -8.46 -1.24
C LYS A 48 -23.10 -9.25 -0.36
N ASN A 49 -22.33 -8.57 0.49
CA ASN A 49 -21.34 -9.21 1.34
C ASN A 49 -21.99 -9.93 2.53
N THR A 50 -21.53 -11.15 2.79
CA THR A 50 -22.02 -11.97 3.91
C THR A 50 -20.95 -12.21 4.99
N ARG A 51 -19.70 -11.80 4.74
CA ARG A 51 -18.56 -11.98 5.66
C ARG A 51 -18.22 -10.67 6.35
N ARG A 52 -17.96 -10.71 7.65
CA ARG A 52 -17.45 -9.57 8.40
C ARG A 52 -15.93 -9.48 8.22
N PRO A 53 -15.40 -8.33 7.75
CA PRO A 53 -13.98 -8.22 7.51
C PRO A 53 -13.17 -7.93 8.79
N ASP A 54 -11.95 -8.48 8.84
CA ASP A 54 -10.91 -8.15 9.82
C ASP A 54 -10.23 -6.81 9.51
N THR A 55 -10.29 -6.41 8.22
CA THR A 55 -9.73 -5.13 7.75
C THR A 55 -10.64 -4.50 6.70
N LEU A 56 -10.79 -3.17 6.76
CA LEU A 56 -11.45 -2.36 5.74
C LEU A 56 -10.50 -1.26 5.28
N TYR A 57 -10.24 -1.17 3.99
CA TYR A 57 -9.27 -0.24 3.43
C TYR A 57 -9.92 0.66 2.38
N PHE A 58 -9.89 1.96 2.61
CA PHE A 58 -10.28 2.98 1.64
C PHE A 58 -9.04 3.49 0.92
N GLY A 59 -8.87 3.12 -0.34
CA GLY A 59 -7.70 3.45 -1.13
C GLY A 59 -8.02 3.94 -2.53
N GLY A 60 -6.97 4.13 -3.34
CA GLY A 60 -7.03 4.41 -4.77
C GLY A 60 -6.62 5.82 -5.16
N GLY A 61 -7.57 6.75 -5.30
CA GLY A 61 -7.29 8.16 -5.59
C GLY A 61 -6.97 8.94 -4.32
N THR A 62 -7.98 9.51 -3.70
CA THR A 62 -7.87 10.25 -2.44
C THR A 62 -9.13 10.02 -1.61
N PRO A 63 -9.22 8.93 -0.86
CA PRO A 63 -10.40 8.58 -0.06
C PRO A 63 -10.85 9.65 0.93
N ALA A 64 -9.92 10.47 1.43
CA ALA A 64 -10.26 11.60 2.30
C ALA A 64 -11.06 12.72 1.63
N LEU A 65 -11.40 12.60 0.35
CA LEU A 65 -12.43 13.42 -0.33
C LEU A 65 -13.86 12.97 0.00
N LEU A 66 -14.07 11.81 0.63
CA LEU A 66 -15.34 11.47 1.27
C LEU A 66 -15.62 12.47 2.39
N VAL A 67 -16.89 12.77 2.62
CA VAL A 67 -17.27 13.40 3.89
C VAL A 67 -17.40 12.33 4.97
N PRO A 68 -17.18 12.66 6.26
CA PRO A 68 -17.22 11.67 7.35
C PRO A 68 -18.51 10.85 7.41
N ALA A 69 -19.65 11.42 7.08
CA ALA A 69 -20.93 10.71 7.03
C ALA A 69 -20.98 9.62 5.93
N GLN A 70 -20.33 9.86 4.76
CA GLN A 70 -20.21 8.86 3.71
C GLN A 70 -19.31 7.70 4.16
N ALA A 71 -18.17 8.03 4.78
CA ALA A 71 -17.28 6.99 5.34
C ALA A 71 -18.00 6.16 6.42
N ALA A 72 -18.76 6.78 7.32
CA ALA A 72 -19.54 6.09 8.33
C ALA A 72 -20.56 5.11 7.72
N ALA A 73 -21.30 5.53 6.70
CA ALA A 73 -22.27 4.67 6.02
C ALA A 73 -21.59 3.46 5.34
N LEU A 74 -20.43 3.66 4.71
CA LEU A 74 -19.66 2.58 4.09
C LEU A 74 -19.08 1.61 5.14
N ILE A 75 -18.59 2.11 6.27
CA ILE A 75 -18.10 1.29 7.39
C ILE A 75 -19.24 0.46 7.99
N GLU A 76 -20.41 1.08 8.23
CA GLU A 76 -21.59 0.38 8.74
C GLU A 76 -22.03 -0.73 7.77
N ALA A 77 -22.10 -0.44 6.46
CA ALA A 77 -22.46 -1.43 5.44
C ALA A 77 -21.46 -2.58 5.33
N ALA A 78 -20.16 -2.31 5.48
CA ALA A 78 -19.12 -3.34 5.49
C ALA A 78 -19.17 -4.22 6.75
N ASN A 79 -19.78 -3.75 7.83
CA ASN A 79 -19.99 -4.45 9.11
C ASN A 79 -18.71 -5.14 9.63
N PRO A 80 -17.59 -4.41 9.85
CA PRO A 80 -16.33 -5.02 10.26
C PRO A 80 -16.42 -5.71 11.63
N LEU A 81 -15.48 -6.63 11.87
CA LEU A 81 -15.34 -7.26 13.18
C LEU A 81 -14.92 -6.24 14.25
N PRO A 82 -15.27 -6.46 15.52
CA PRO A 82 -14.70 -5.67 16.62
C PRO A 82 -13.17 -5.74 16.59
N GLY A 83 -12.50 -4.58 16.65
CA GLY A 83 -11.04 -4.49 16.55
C GLY A 83 -10.49 -4.63 15.12
N ALA A 84 -11.34 -4.54 14.10
CA ALA A 84 -10.90 -4.46 12.71
C ALA A 84 -9.98 -3.25 12.48
N GLU A 85 -8.98 -3.42 11.61
CA GLU A 85 -8.22 -2.30 11.08
C GLU A 85 -9.05 -1.60 10.00
N ILE A 86 -9.34 -0.30 10.19
CA ILE A 86 -10.07 0.51 9.22
C ILE A 86 -9.14 1.63 8.77
N THR A 87 -8.58 1.48 7.56
CA THR A 87 -7.61 2.40 6.98
C THR A 87 -8.28 3.36 6.00
N LEU A 88 -7.87 4.64 6.03
CA LEU A 88 -8.29 5.64 5.07
C LEU A 88 -7.06 6.41 4.57
N GLU A 89 -6.85 6.42 3.24
CA GLU A 89 -5.81 7.21 2.60
C GLU A 89 -6.21 8.68 2.49
N ALA A 90 -5.23 9.57 2.69
CA ALA A 90 -5.42 11.00 2.65
C ALA A 90 -4.24 11.73 2.01
N ASN A 91 -4.51 12.86 1.39
CA ASN A 91 -3.48 13.85 1.09
C ASN A 91 -3.51 14.96 2.15
N PRO A 92 -2.35 15.51 2.54
CA PRO A 92 -2.31 16.54 3.59
C PRO A 92 -3.16 17.78 3.32
N ASP A 93 -3.36 18.15 2.06
CA ASP A 93 -4.09 19.36 1.63
C ASP A 93 -5.61 19.17 1.46
N VAL A 94 -6.14 17.98 1.77
CA VAL A 94 -7.60 17.73 1.67
C VAL A 94 -8.25 17.47 3.03
N VAL A 95 -7.47 17.46 4.11
CA VAL A 95 -7.97 17.24 5.46
C VAL A 95 -7.93 18.49 6.31
N THR A 96 -8.81 18.54 7.29
CA THR A 96 -8.80 19.50 8.41
C THR A 96 -8.93 18.73 9.73
N LEU A 97 -8.65 19.38 10.86
CA LEU A 97 -8.86 18.77 12.17
C LEU A 97 -10.31 18.27 12.33
N GLU A 98 -11.28 19.03 11.83
CA GLU A 98 -12.70 18.69 11.91
C GLU A 98 -13.02 17.41 11.11
N THR A 99 -12.54 17.32 9.85
CA THR A 99 -12.77 16.14 9.02
C THR A 99 -12.07 14.91 9.59
N LEU A 100 -10.85 15.05 10.14
CA LEU A 100 -10.13 13.96 10.79
C LEU A 100 -10.87 13.48 12.06
N ARG A 101 -11.36 14.36 12.90
CA ARG A 101 -12.23 13.99 14.04
C ARG A 101 -13.49 13.27 13.57
N GLY A 102 -14.09 13.72 12.47
CA GLY A 102 -15.26 13.08 11.87
C GLY A 102 -14.95 11.66 11.36
N PHE A 103 -13.83 11.43 10.65
CA PHE A 103 -13.42 10.10 10.24
C PHE A 103 -13.09 9.20 11.42
N ARG A 104 -12.45 9.75 12.47
CA ARG A 104 -12.18 8.99 13.69
C ARG A 104 -13.48 8.57 14.40
N ALA A 105 -14.46 9.46 14.49
CA ALA A 105 -15.80 9.17 15.04
C ALA A 105 -16.59 8.18 14.17
N ALA A 106 -16.38 8.18 12.84
CA ALA A 106 -16.96 7.20 11.92
C ALA A 106 -16.39 5.78 12.10
N GLY A 107 -15.28 5.62 12.84
CA GLY A 107 -14.68 4.33 13.10
C GLY A 107 -13.34 4.08 12.40
N VAL A 108 -12.79 5.03 11.62
CA VAL A 108 -11.45 4.89 11.01
C VAL A 108 -10.41 4.77 12.13
N THR A 109 -9.59 3.72 12.06
CA THR A 109 -8.55 3.44 13.07
C THR A 109 -7.15 3.79 12.61
N ARG A 110 -6.89 3.78 11.29
CA ARG A 110 -5.62 4.06 10.65
C ARG A 110 -5.79 5.14 9.57
N ILE A 111 -4.98 6.18 9.61
CA ILE A 111 -4.92 7.21 8.57
C ILE A 111 -3.57 7.13 7.86
N SER A 112 -3.55 7.08 6.52
CA SER A 112 -2.31 7.08 5.72
C SER A 112 -2.18 8.36 4.91
N PHE A 113 -1.10 9.10 5.13
CA PHE A 113 -0.84 10.36 4.45
C PHE A 113 0.21 10.21 3.36
N GLY A 114 -0.15 10.56 2.13
CA GLY A 114 0.79 10.70 1.04
C GLY A 114 1.68 11.94 1.22
N VAL A 115 2.66 11.87 2.11
CA VAL A 115 3.61 12.95 2.43
C VAL A 115 4.65 13.12 1.32
N GLN A 116 5.21 12.04 0.85
CA GLN A 116 6.20 11.88 -0.22
C GLN A 116 7.58 12.48 0.07
N SER A 117 7.67 13.71 0.53
CA SER A 117 8.93 14.40 0.87
C SER A 117 8.68 15.57 1.83
N ALA A 118 9.68 15.91 2.62
CA ALA A 118 9.73 17.16 3.41
C ALA A 118 10.42 18.31 2.64
N ASP A 119 10.63 18.14 1.34
CA ASP A 119 11.19 19.18 0.48
C ASP A 119 10.15 19.69 -0.51
N ASP A 120 9.84 21.00 -0.44
CA ASP A 120 8.79 21.60 -1.27
C ASP A 120 9.17 21.66 -2.76
N ALA A 121 10.46 21.62 -3.13
CA ALA A 121 10.87 21.55 -4.53
C ALA A 121 10.59 20.14 -5.08
N GLN A 122 10.87 19.10 -4.31
CA GLN A 122 10.53 17.73 -4.66
C GLN A 122 9.01 17.54 -4.76
N LEU A 123 8.23 18.07 -3.81
CA LEU A 123 6.77 18.02 -3.86
C LEU A 123 6.22 18.65 -5.13
N ARG A 124 6.70 19.84 -5.52
CA ARG A 124 6.31 20.50 -6.79
C ARG A 124 6.71 19.66 -8.01
N ARG A 125 7.90 19.06 -7.99
CA ARG A 125 8.40 18.19 -9.07
C ARG A 125 7.51 16.95 -9.24
N LEU A 126 7.03 16.36 -8.14
CA LEU A 126 6.09 15.24 -8.11
C LEU A 126 4.65 15.65 -8.53
N GLY A 127 4.35 16.95 -8.61
CA GLY A 127 2.99 17.45 -8.88
C GLY A 127 2.08 17.39 -7.64
N ARG A 128 2.67 17.42 -6.43
CA ARG A 128 1.91 17.50 -5.17
C ARG A 128 1.43 18.93 -4.94
N THR A 129 0.25 19.04 -4.34
CA THR A 129 -0.42 20.32 -4.06
C THR A 129 -0.22 20.81 -2.62
N HIS A 130 0.28 19.96 -1.74
CA HIS A 130 0.63 20.31 -0.37
C HIS A 130 2.11 20.72 -0.25
N THR A 131 2.46 21.29 0.91
CA THR A 131 3.83 21.63 1.32
C THR A 131 4.28 20.75 2.49
N ALA A 132 5.58 20.74 2.78
CA ALA A 132 6.12 20.07 3.97
C ALA A 132 5.48 20.58 5.28
N ALA A 133 5.25 21.90 5.38
CA ALA A 133 4.55 22.50 6.53
C ALA A 133 3.08 22.02 6.60
N GLY A 134 2.40 21.89 5.46
CA GLY A 134 1.05 21.33 5.38
C GLY A 134 1.00 19.87 5.81
N ALA A 135 2.00 19.07 5.43
CA ALA A 135 2.12 17.68 5.88
C ALA A 135 2.33 17.58 7.40
N ALA A 136 3.24 18.39 7.96
CA ALA A 136 3.45 18.45 9.41
C ALA A 136 2.17 18.83 10.17
N GLN A 137 1.40 19.78 9.63
CA GLN A 137 0.11 20.18 10.23
C GLN A 137 -0.94 19.07 10.16
N ALA A 138 -1.04 18.35 9.03
CA ALA A 138 -1.97 17.24 8.90
C ALA A 138 -1.66 16.09 9.87
N LEU A 139 -0.38 15.76 10.06
CA LEU A 139 0.08 14.79 11.05
C LEU A 139 -0.25 15.24 12.50
N ALA A 140 -0.03 16.51 12.81
CA ALA A 140 -0.40 17.08 14.12
C ALA A 140 -1.92 16.98 14.36
N TRP A 141 -2.74 17.30 13.37
CA TRP A 141 -4.19 17.16 13.44
C TRP A 141 -4.65 15.70 13.59
N ALA A 142 -3.98 14.75 12.95
CA ALA A 142 -4.31 13.32 13.10
C ALA A 142 -4.06 12.85 14.55
N ARG A 143 -2.94 13.29 15.16
CA ARG A 143 -2.68 13.03 16.59
C ARG A 143 -3.75 13.66 17.49
N GLU A 144 -4.08 14.92 17.23
CA GLU A 144 -5.10 15.65 18.00
C GLU A 144 -6.49 15.03 17.84
N ALA A 145 -6.82 14.50 16.66
CA ALA A 145 -8.06 13.75 16.40
C ALA A 145 -8.09 12.37 17.08
N GLY A 146 -6.96 11.91 17.64
CA GLY A 146 -6.86 10.66 18.40
C GLY A 146 -6.77 9.41 17.53
N PHE A 147 -6.14 9.50 16.35
CA PHE A 147 -5.83 8.30 15.55
C PHE A 147 -4.79 7.44 16.27
N PRO A 148 -5.07 6.15 16.54
CA PRO A 148 -4.08 5.24 17.12
C PRO A 148 -2.99 4.86 16.14
N GLU A 149 -3.31 4.85 14.83
CA GLU A 149 -2.38 4.50 13.76
C GLU A 149 -2.27 5.65 12.77
N ILE A 150 -1.06 6.18 12.62
CA ILE A 150 -0.75 7.23 11.64
C ILE A 150 0.36 6.71 10.73
N CYS A 151 0.07 6.63 9.43
CA CYS A 151 1.01 6.20 8.41
C CYS A 151 1.48 7.41 7.60
N GLY A 152 2.73 7.40 7.19
CA GLY A 152 3.28 8.35 6.23
C GLY A 152 3.89 7.64 5.05
N ASP A 153 3.42 7.95 3.84
CA ASP A 153 3.97 7.39 2.61
C ASP A 153 5.02 8.34 2.05
N ILE A 154 6.19 7.83 1.72
CA ILE A 154 7.32 8.59 1.20
C ILE A 154 7.87 7.96 -0.08
N MET A 155 8.44 8.80 -0.93
CA MET A 155 9.10 8.37 -2.15
C MET A 155 10.61 8.40 -1.97
N LEU A 156 11.26 7.30 -2.34
CA LEU A 156 12.72 7.14 -2.35
C LEU A 156 13.28 7.36 -3.76
N ALA A 157 14.57 7.64 -3.85
CA ALA A 157 15.30 7.78 -5.12
C ALA A 157 14.65 8.79 -6.08
N LEU A 158 14.21 9.93 -5.54
CA LEU A 158 13.70 11.05 -6.31
C LEU A 158 14.79 11.69 -7.16
N PRO A 159 14.44 12.47 -8.22
CA PRO A 159 15.43 13.18 -9.02
C PRO A 159 16.32 14.08 -8.15
N GLU A 160 17.65 13.94 -8.27
CA GLU A 160 18.65 14.71 -7.50
C GLU A 160 18.47 14.60 -5.96
N TYR A 161 17.83 13.53 -5.48
CA TYR A 161 17.50 13.35 -4.06
C TYR A 161 18.74 12.98 -3.24
N THR A 162 18.91 13.64 -2.12
CA THR A 162 20.04 13.42 -1.23
C THR A 162 19.64 12.71 0.06
N ASN A 163 20.60 12.04 0.70
CA ASN A 163 20.40 11.43 2.02
C ASN A 163 19.87 12.44 3.05
N ALA A 164 20.39 13.69 3.02
CA ALA A 164 19.94 14.73 3.94
C ALA A 164 18.48 15.15 3.73
N GLU A 165 17.96 15.09 2.49
CA GLU A 165 16.52 15.33 2.21
C GLU A 165 15.67 14.20 2.75
N PHE A 166 16.12 12.95 2.58
CA PHE A 166 15.46 11.79 3.17
C PHE A 166 15.43 11.89 4.70
N ASP A 167 16.55 12.22 5.34
CA ASP A 167 16.65 12.35 6.80
C ASP A 167 15.68 13.40 7.34
N ARG A 168 15.53 14.54 6.64
CA ARG A 168 14.51 15.56 6.99
C ARG A 168 13.09 15.02 6.85
N THR A 169 12.82 14.20 5.82
CA THR A 169 11.51 13.59 5.60
C THR A 169 11.21 12.56 6.69
N LEU A 170 12.17 11.72 7.05
CA LEU A 170 12.05 10.77 8.15
C LEU A 170 11.83 11.48 9.50
N ALA A 171 12.56 12.56 9.76
CA ALA A 171 12.38 13.36 10.97
C ALA A 171 10.96 13.94 11.04
N LEU A 172 10.43 14.50 9.94
CA LEU A 172 9.06 15.01 9.86
C LEU A 172 8.03 13.94 10.23
N LEU A 173 8.14 12.72 9.71
CA LEU A 173 7.23 11.63 10.01
C LEU A 173 7.34 11.16 11.47
N ARG A 174 8.58 10.98 11.96
CA ARG A 174 8.84 10.57 13.34
C ARG A 174 8.26 11.58 14.33
N ASP A 175 8.56 12.85 14.14
CA ASP A 175 8.15 13.96 15.01
C ASP A 175 6.63 14.21 14.86
N GLY A 176 6.07 13.92 13.69
CA GLY A 176 4.64 13.86 13.42
C GLY A 176 3.90 12.72 14.12
N GLY A 177 4.63 11.76 14.71
CA GLY A 177 4.05 10.64 15.46
C GLY A 177 3.59 9.47 14.60
N CYS A 178 4.13 9.31 13.39
CA CYS A 178 3.84 8.14 12.57
C CYS A 178 4.25 6.85 13.29
N THR A 179 3.37 5.87 13.27
CA THR A 179 3.61 4.50 13.76
C THR A 179 4.06 3.57 12.64
N HIS A 180 3.81 3.98 11.40
CA HIS A 180 4.07 3.21 10.18
C HIS A 180 4.57 4.13 9.06
N ILE A 181 5.48 3.64 8.23
CA ILE A 181 6.03 4.36 7.07
C ILE A 181 6.03 3.42 5.87
N SER A 182 5.42 3.88 4.77
CA SER A 182 5.53 3.24 3.47
C SER A 182 6.58 3.99 2.66
N ALA A 183 7.64 3.31 2.23
CA ALA A 183 8.78 3.89 1.53
C ALA A 183 8.93 3.24 0.15
N TYR A 184 8.53 3.96 -0.90
CA TYR A 184 8.48 3.44 -2.26
C TYR A 184 9.60 4.02 -3.12
N LEU A 185 10.38 3.16 -3.79
CA LEU A 185 11.25 3.62 -4.87
C LEU A 185 10.41 4.24 -5.99
N LEU A 186 10.81 5.42 -6.46
CA LEU A 186 10.14 6.06 -7.59
C LEU A 186 10.34 5.19 -8.83
N LYS A 187 9.23 4.70 -9.39
CA LYS A 187 9.19 4.00 -10.65
C LYS A 187 8.47 4.84 -11.70
N VAL A 188 9.01 4.89 -12.90
CA VAL A 188 8.41 5.62 -14.02
C VAL A 188 7.53 4.67 -14.80
N GLU A 189 6.23 4.65 -14.48
CA GLU A 189 5.27 3.73 -15.07
C GLU A 189 4.67 4.27 -16.37
N PRO A 190 4.42 3.39 -17.36
CA PRO A 190 3.72 3.74 -18.59
C PRO A 190 2.38 4.47 -18.31
N GLY A 191 2.03 5.45 -19.15
CA GLY A 191 0.80 6.23 -18.98
C GLY A 191 0.91 7.43 -18.03
N THR A 192 1.95 7.50 -17.19
CA THR A 192 2.17 8.62 -16.28
C THR A 192 2.73 9.86 -16.99
N ALA A 193 2.67 11.03 -16.34
CA ALA A 193 3.29 12.24 -16.88
C ALA A 193 4.82 12.12 -16.89
N PHE A 194 5.42 11.45 -15.89
CA PHE A 194 6.86 11.17 -15.83
C PHE A 194 7.32 10.24 -16.95
N TYR A 195 6.50 9.27 -17.37
CA TYR A 195 6.82 8.42 -18.51
C TYR A 195 6.87 9.22 -19.81
N ARG A 196 5.93 10.16 -20.03
CA ARG A 196 5.91 11.00 -21.22
C ARG A 196 7.00 12.07 -21.24
N ASN A 197 7.40 12.53 -20.06
CA ASN A 197 8.45 13.54 -19.89
C ASN A 197 9.24 13.23 -18.61
N PRO A 198 10.21 12.29 -18.68
CA PRO A 198 11.00 11.88 -17.52
C PRO A 198 11.74 13.07 -16.90
N PRO A 199 11.71 13.22 -15.57
CA PRO A 199 12.45 14.28 -14.91
C PRO A 199 13.96 14.03 -15.04
N ALA A 200 14.73 15.10 -15.24
CA ALA A 200 16.19 15.04 -15.20
C ALA A 200 16.68 14.68 -13.78
N GLY A 201 17.83 14.02 -13.69
CA GLY A 201 18.46 13.70 -12.41
C GLY A 201 17.85 12.50 -11.69
N LEU A 202 17.11 11.63 -12.39
CA LEU A 202 16.74 10.32 -11.86
C LEU A 202 18.02 9.50 -11.61
N PRO A 203 18.14 8.81 -10.47
CA PRO A 203 19.24 7.89 -10.24
C PRO A 203 19.16 6.70 -11.20
N ASP A 204 20.30 6.10 -11.52
CA ASP A 204 20.35 4.78 -12.15
C ASP A 204 19.97 3.68 -11.16
N GLY A 205 19.96 2.44 -11.61
CA GLY A 205 19.56 1.29 -10.79
C GLY A 205 20.45 1.10 -9.56
N ASP A 206 21.77 1.27 -9.70
CA ASP A 206 22.72 1.07 -8.60
C ASP A 206 22.57 2.18 -7.54
N ALA A 207 22.49 3.44 -7.98
CA ALA A 207 22.25 4.56 -7.08
C ALA A 207 20.88 4.49 -6.36
N ALA A 208 19.85 3.99 -7.05
CA ALA A 208 18.54 3.75 -6.43
C ALA A 208 18.60 2.62 -5.39
N ALA A 209 19.38 1.56 -5.67
CA ALA A 209 19.63 0.46 -4.76
C ALA A 209 20.37 0.90 -3.50
N ASP A 210 21.46 1.65 -3.66
CA ASP A 210 22.23 2.21 -2.55
C ASP A 210 21.35 3.13 -1.68
N PHE A 211 20.51 3.94 -2.32
CA PHE A 211 19.60 4.82 -1.60
C PHE A 211 18.54 4.02 -0.81
N TYR A 212 18.02 2.95 -1.38
CA TYR A 212 17.08 2.06 -0.67
C TYR A 212 17.74 1.44 0.57
N LEU A 213 18.96 0.92 0.44
CA LEU A 213 19.69 0.33 1.57
C LEU A 213 19.98 1.37 2.66
N TYR A 214 20.35 2.59 2.27
CA TYR A 214 20.48 3.71 3.20
C TYR A 214 19.15 3.98 3.93
N ALA A 215 18.04 4.07 3.19
CA ALA A 215 16.72 4.33 3.77
C ALA A 215 16.30 3.23 4.77
N VAL A 216 16.52 1.95 4.44
CA VAL A 216 16.28 0.82 5.35
C VAL A 216 17.05 1.01 6.65
N GLN A 217 18.35 1.30 6.57
CA GLN A 217 19.21 1.51 7.74
C GLN A 217 18.71 2.67 8.63
N GLN A 218 18.35 3.80 8.03
CA GLN A 218 17.88 4.97 8.79
C GLN A 218 16.50 4.73 9.42
N LEU A 219 15.59 4.07 8.71
CA LEU A 219 14.27 3.69 9.24
C LEU A 219 14.40 2.75 10.44
N GLU A 220 15.25 1.73 10.35
CA GLU A 220 15.51 0.81 11.46
C GLU A 220 16.16 1.53 12.65
N ALA A 221 17.14 2.42 12.41
CA ALA A 221 17.75 3.23 13.46
C ALA A 221 16.74 4.17 14.14
N ALA A 222 15.70 4.62 13.42
CA ALA A 222 14.60 5.41 13.96
C ALA A 222 13.52 4.56 14.68
N GLY A 223 13.68 3.23 14.75
CA GLY A 223 12.77 2.30 15.44
C GLY A 223 11.61 1.78 14.60
N TYR A 224 11.67 1.94 13.28
CA TYR A 224 10.71 1.34 12.35
C TYR A 224 11.33 0.07 11.76
N ARG A 225 10.77 -1.09 12.11
CA ARG A 225 11.22 -2.37 11.58
C ARG A 225 10.62 -2.62 10.20
N GLN A 226 11.45 -3.02 9.26
CA GLN A 226 10.97 -3.52 7.98
C GLN A 226 10.16 -4.80 8.20
N TYR A 227 8.98 -4.93 7.60
CA TYR A 227 8.20 -6.17 7.61
C TYR A 227 7.90 -6.69 6.20
N GLU A 228 7.98 -5.81 5.18
CA GLU A 228 8.00 -6.17 3.77
C GLU A 228 8.83 -5.12 2.98
N ILE A 229 9.06 -5.33 1.71
CA ILE A 229 10.01 -4.58 0.88
C ILE A 229 9.82 -3.06 0.93
N SER A 230 8.58 -2.56 1.06
CA SER A 230 8.24 -1.13 1.03
C SER A 230 7.70 -0.60 2.35
N ASN A 231 7.38 -1.45 3.34
CA ASN A 231 6.69 -1.03 4.54
C ASN A 231 7.48 -1.30 5.82
N PHE A 232 7.47 -0.28 6.67
CA PHE A 232 8.20 -0.24 7.94
C PHE A 232 7.24 0.20 9.04
N ALA A 233 7.30 -0.44 10.20
CA ALA A 233 6.42 -0.12 11.31
C ALA A 233 7.16 -0.17 12.65
N ARG A 234 6.66 0.57 13.63
CA ARG A 234 6.97 0.27 15.02
C ARG A 234 6.42 -1.11 15.35
N PRO A 235 7.06 -1.89 16.24
CA PRO A 235 6.58 -3.23 16.57
C PRO A 235 5.12 -3.24 17.00
N GLY A 236 4.28 -4.07 16.33
CA GLY A 236 2.85 -4.19 16.58
C GLY A 236 1.96 -3.19 15.82
N HIS A 237 2.56 -2.37 14.92
CA HIS A 237 1.85 -1.39 14.11
C HIS A 237 1.89 -1.69 12.60
N GLU A 238 2.21 -2.94 12.23
CA GLU A 238 2.23 -3.41 10.85
C GLU A 238 0.83 -3.27 10.21
N GLY A 239 0.79 -2.96 8.91
CA GLY A 239 -0.47 -2.84 8.16
C GLY A 239 -1.12 -4.20 7.94
N ARG A 240 -2.20 -4.50 8.66
CA ARG A 240 -2.87 -5.82 8.60
C ARG A 240 -3.51 -6.07 7.26
N HIS A 241 -4.07 -5.04 6.62
CA HIS A 241 -4.71 -5.18 5.32
C HIS A 241 -3.70 -5.57 4.23
N ASN A 242 -2.53 -4.92 4.16
CA ASN A 242 -1.49 -5.22 3.18
C ASN A 242 -0.94 -6.65 3.37
N LEU A 243 -0.84 -7.11 4.62
CA LEU A 243 -0.41 -8.48 4.91
C LEU A 243 -1.38 -9.54 4.36
N LEU A 244 -2.67 -9.24 4.15
CA LEU A 244 -3.59 -10.16 3.47
C LEU A 244 -3.13 -10.42 2.03
N TYR A 245 -2.71 -9.38 1.31
CA TYR A 245 -2.21 -9.52 -0.06
C TYR A 245 -0.96 -10.39 -0.12
N TRP A 246 0.02 -10.06 0.73
CA TRP A 246 1.31 -10.77 0.75
C TRP A 246 1.18 -12.23 1.19
N ASN A 247 0.19 -12.55 2.00
CA ASN A 247 -0.12 -13.93 2.44
C ASN A 247 -1.09 -14.67 1.51
N CYS A 248 -1.50 -14.07 0.39
CA CYS A 248 -2.55 -14.61 -0.47
C CYS A 248 -3.79 -15.04 0.33
N SER A 249 -4.17 -14.22 1.32
CA SER A 249 -5.39 -14.39 2.10
C SER A 249 -6.59 -13.80 1.35
N ASP A 250 -7.80 -14.12 1.83
CA ASP A 250 -9.02 -13.61 1.22
C ASP A 250 -9.15 -12.08 1.37
N TYR A 251 -9.39 -11.39 0.26
CA TYR A 251 -9.81 -10.00 0.23
C TYR A 251 -10.76 -9.74 -0.92
N TRP A 252 -11.70 -8.84 -0.72
CA TRP A 252 -12.67 -8.42 -1.71
C TRP A 252 -12.54 -6.93 -2.00
N GLY A 253 -12.21 -6.61 -3.26
CA GLY A 253 -12.13 -5.25 -3.75
C GLY A 253 -13.46 -4.81 -4.36
N VAL A 254 -13.91 -3.61 -4.04
CA VAL A 254 -15.14 -3.02 -4.55
C VAL A 254 -14.86 -1.66 -5.14
N GLY A 255 -15.35 -1.43 -6.34
CA GLY A 255 -15.17 -0.21 -7.11
C GLY A 255 -14.27 -0.38 -8.32
N PRO A 256 -14.33 0.55 -9.31
CA PRO A 256 -13.57 0.46 -10.55
C PRO A 256 -12.07 0.27 -10.32
N ALA A 257 -11.46 -0.62 -11.08
CA ALA A 257 -10.06 -1.05 -10.97
C ALA A 257 -9.67 -1.76 -9.67
N ALA A 258 -10.62 -2.06 -8.78
CA ALA A 258 -10.34 -2.88 -7.60
C ALA A 258 -10.17 -4.36 -7.97
N HIS A 259 -9.20 -5.03 -7.34
CA HIS A 259 -8.98 -6.46 -7.46
C HIS A 259 -9.45 -7.20 -6.20
N SER A 260 -9.78 -8.45 -6.36
CA SER A 260 -10.19 -9.38 -5.29
C SER A 260 -9.41 -10.68 -5.40
N CYS A 261 -9.20 -11.35 -4.27
CA CYS A 261 -8.83 -12.77 -4.21
C CYS A 261 -9.66 -13.42 -3.10
N VAL A 262 -10.67 -14.19 -3.46
CA VAL A 262 -11.55 -14.85 -2.50
C VAL A 262 -11.64 -16.34 -2.87
N GLY A 263 -11.35 -17.20 -1.90
CA GLY A 263 -11.32 -18.65 -2.13
C GLY A 263 -10.35 -19.06 -3.23
N ASN A 264 -9.20 -18.40 -3.29
CA ASN A 264 -8.14 -18.61 -4.29
C ASN A 264 -8.52 -18.18 -5.73
N VAL A 265 -9.65 -17.50 -5.93
CA VAL A 265 -10.07 -16.96 -7.23
C VAL A 265 -9.83 -15.47 -7.29
N ARG A 266 -9.04 -15.03 -8.27
CA ARG A 266 -8.76 -13.63 -8.55
C ARG A 266 -9.83 -13.04 -9.46
N ARG A 267 -10.27 -11.83 -9.12
CA ARG A 267 -11.24 -11.04 -9.87
C ARG A 267 -10.84 -9.59 -9.88
N PHE A 268 -11.42 -8.82 -10.79
CA PHE A 268 -11.23 -7.38 -10.87
C PHE A 268 -12.50 -6.66 -11.36
N TRP A 269 -12.64 -5.42 -10.99
CA TRP A 269 -13.62 -4.51 -11.58
C TRP A 269 -13.00 -3.77 -12.76
N PRO A 270 -13.72 -3.63 -13.91
CA PRO A 270 -13.29 -2.74 -14.98
C PRO A 270 -13.08 -1.30 -14.48
N ASP A 271 -12.18 -0.56 -15.10
CA ASP A 271 -11.87 0.83 -14.82
C ASP A 271 -12.93 1.81 -15.41
N ASP A 272 -14.21 1.55 -15.13
CA ASP A 272 -15.37 2.28 -15.61
C ASP A 272 -16.23 2.78 -14.44
N VAL A 273 -15.97 4.05 -14.02
CA VAL A 273 -16.73 4.70 -12.93
C VAL A 273 -18.20 4.87 -13.30
N GLN A 274 -18.53 5.23 -14.56
CA GLN A 274 -19.91 5.48 -14.96
C GLN A 274 -20.70 4.18 -15.03
N GLY A 275 -20.12 3.14 -15.60
CA GLY A 275 -20.71 1.81 -15.62
C GLY A 275 -20.91 1.23 -14.22
N PHE A 276 -19.98 1.46 -13.30
CA PHE A 276 -20.10 1.05 -11.89
C PHE A 276 -21.27 1.77 -11.19
N ILE A 277 -21.39 3.09 -11.35
CA ILE A 277 -22.51 3.88 -10.80
C ILE A 277 -23.84 3.38 -11.38
N ALA A 278 -23.91 3.20 -12.69
CA ALA A 278 -25.10 2.73 -13.37
C ALA A 278 -25.45 1.26 -13.10
N GLY A 279 -24.52 0.46 -12.57
CA GLY A 279 -24.69 -0.97 -12.36
C GLY A 279 -24.67 -1.80 -13.65
N THR A 280 -24.03 -1.26 -14.71
CA THR A 280 -23.92 -1.92 -16.03
C THR A 280 -22.62 -2.71 -16.18
N VAL A 281 -21.66 -2.57 -15.27
CA VAL A 281 -20.46 -3.40 -15.19
C VAL A 281 -20.51 -4.29 -13.95
N ALA A 282 -19.82 -5.42 -14.01
CA ALA A 282 -19.71 -6.38 -12.92
C ALA A 282 -18.25 -6.81 -12.75
N GLU A 283 -17.94 -7.34 -11.57
CA GLU A 283 -16.66 -7.97 -11.27
C GLU A 283 -16.38 -9.12 -12.25
N GLN A 284 -15.19 -9.17 -12.82
CA GLN A 284 -14.76 -10.15 -13.81
C GLN A 284 -13.73 -11.11 -13.20
N ARG A 285 -13.76 -12.37 -13.60
CA ARG A 285 -12.74 -13.35 -13.20
C ARG A 285 -11.45 -13.08 -13.98
N GLU A 286 -10.33 -12.99 -13.25
CA GLU A 286 -8.98 -12.85 -13.82
C GLU A 286 -8.29 -14.22 -13.93
N GLY A 287 -8.37 -15.05 -12.90
CA GLY A 287 -7.72 -16.36 -12.82
C GLY A 287 -7.78 -16.95 -11.42
N ASP A 288 -6.90 -17.90 -11.15
CA ASP A 288 -6.69 -18.45 -9.82
C ASP A 288 -5.39 -17.89 -9.23
N CYS A 289 -5.30 -17.75 -7.91
CA CYS A 289 -4.06 -17.46 -7.22
C CYS A 289 -3.19 -18.72 -7.20
N THR A 290 -2.10 -18.71 -7.95
CA THR A 290 -1.20 -19.85 -8.16
C THR A 290 -0.16 -20.01 -7.07
N SER A 291 0.62 -21.10 -7.11
CA SER A 291 1.83 -21.23 -6.28
C SER A 291 2.89 -20.19 -6.64
N GLU A 292 2.95 -19.76 -7.90
CA GLU A 292 3.87 -18.71 -8.37
C GLU A 292 3.47 -17.34 -7.80
N ASP A 293 2.16 -17.01 -7.80
CA ASP A 293 1.67 -15.81 -7.10
C ASP A 293 2.05 -15.84 -5.62
N TYR A 294 1.91 -16.99 -4.96
CA TYR A 294 2.29 -17.14 -3.56
C TYR A 294 3.81 -16.94 -3.36
N LEU A 295 4.65 -17.52 -4.23
CA LEU A 295 6.10 -17.32 -4.21
C LEU A 295 6.46 -15.82 -4.33
N LEU A 296 5.89 -15.15 -5.34
CA LEU A 296 6.09 -13.73 -5.59
C LEU A 296 5.72 -12.86 -4.37
N MET A 297 4.55 -13.12 -3.77
CA MET A 297 4.06 -12.34 -2.64
C MET A 297 4.87 -12.60 -1.36
N GLN A 298 5.25 -13.85 -1.09
CA GLN A 298 5.99 -14.20 0.14
C GLN A 298 7.43 -13.71 0.13
N LEU A 299 8.10 -13.62 -1.04
CA LEU A 299 9.45 -13.08 -1.12
C LEU A 299 9.51 -11.56 -0.90
N ARG A 300 8.36 -10.86 -0.88
CA ARG A 300 8.29 -9.47 -0.42
C ARG A 300 8.45 -9.34 1.10
N LEU A 301 8.05 -10.37 1.85
CA LEU A 301 8.03 -10.35 3.31
C LEU A 301 9.42 -10.61 3.91
N VAL A 302 9.75 -9.91 4.98
CA VAL A 302 10.94 -10.20 5.80
C VAL A 302 10.84 -11.58 6.45
N SER A 303 9.62 -12.05 6.73
CA SER A 303 9.38 -13.43 7.19
C SER A 303 9.73 -14.48 6.14
N GLY A 304 9.70 -14.11 4.85
CA GLY A 304 10.09 -14.94 3.72
C GLY A 304 9.10 -16.03 3.33
N LEU A 305 9.50 -16.84 2.37
CA LEU A 305 8.74 -17.95 1.83
C LEU A 305 8.89 -19.20 2.72
N ASN A 306 7.78 -19.68 3.28
CA ASN A 306 7.72 -20.99 3.90
C ASN A 306 7.60 -22.06 2.81
N ILE A 307 8.67 -22.85 2.60
CA ILE A 307 8.76 -23.86 1.53
C ILE A 307 7.70 -24.96 1.69
N PRO A 308 7.48 -25.56 2.87
CA PRO A 308 6.38 -26.50 3.08
C PRO A 308 4.99 -25.92 2.71
N ALA A 309 4.73 -24.64 2.99
CA ALA A 309 3.46 -24.01 2.63
C ALA A 309 3.35 -23.80 1.10
N TYR A 310 4.43 -23.42 0.43
CA TYR A 310 4.52 -23.34 -1.01
C TYR A 310 4.27 -24.68 -1.68
N GLU A 311 4.87 -25.76 -1.14
CA GLU A 311 4.67 -27.12 -1.66
C GLU A 311 3.24 -27.65 -1.46
N ARG A 312 2.58 -27.29 -0.36
CA ARG A 312 1.14 -27.60 -0.16
C ARG A 312 0.24 -26.91 -1.17
N ARG A 313 0.66 -25.77 -1.73
CA ARG A 313 -0.03 -25.04 -2.80
C ARG A 313 0.30 -25.57 -4.20
N GLY A 314 1.04 -26.68 -4.31
CA GLY A 314 1.42 -27.31 -5.57
C GLY A 314 2.75 -26.83 -6.16
N GLY A 315 3.42 -25.86 -5.53
CA GLY A 315 4.74 -25.40 -5.96
C GLY A 315 5.81 -26.48 -5.75
N ARG A 316 6.85 -26.45 -6.58
CA ARG A 316 8.02 -27.34 -6.47
C ARG A 316 9.26 -26.63 -6.98
N PHE A 317 10.34 -26.70 -6.25
CA PHE A 317 11.62 -26.24 -6.72
C PHE A 317 12.41 -27.38 -7.35
N THR A 318 12.93 -27.16 -8.53
CA THR A 318 13.89 -28.02 -9.21
C THR A 318 15.25 -28.07 -8.45
N THR A 319 16.09 -29.02 -8.77
CA THR A 319 17.45 -29.07 -8.24
C THR A 319 18.25 -27.82 -8.61
N ALA A 320 18.10 -27.31 -9.83
CA ALA A 320 18.75 -26.07 -10.26
C ALA A 320 18.32 -24.85 -9.44
N GLN A 321 17.01 -24.66 -9.24
CA GLN A 321 16.50 -23.58 -8.41
C GLN A 321 16.99 -23.68 -6.94
N ARG A 322 17.06 -24.88 -6.37
CA ARG A 322 17.63 -25.07 -5.02
C ARG A 322 19.14 -24.77 -4.94
N VAL A 323 19.88 -25.02 -6.05
CA VAL A 323 21.29 -24.59 -6.17
C VAL A 323 21.37 -23.07 -6.20
N PHE A 324 20.56 -22.42 -7.02
CA PHE A 324 20.49 -20.96 -7.12
C PHE A 324 20.12 -20.31 -5.76
N MET A 325 19.14 -20.85 -5.04
CA MET A 325 18.80 -20.38 -3.67
C MET A 325 20.01 -20.43 -2.73
N ARG A 326 20.84 -21.48 -2.80
CA ARG A 326 22.10 -21.57 -2.02
C ARG A 326 23.13 -20.52 -2.47
N GLN A 327 23.20 -20.23 -3.75
CA GLN A 327 24.07 -19.15 -4.27
C GLN A 327 23.61 -17.77 -3.74
N CYS A 328 22.29 -17.49 -3.71
CA CYS A 328 21.76 -16.28 -3.09
C CYS A 328 22.17 -16.15 -1.61
N VAL A 329 22.15 -17.27 -0.86
CA VAL A 329 22.65 -17.29 0.54
C VAL A 329 24.15 -17.00 0.58
N GLY A 330 24.94 -17.63 -0.29
CA GLY A 330 26.39 -17.43 -0.35
C GLY A 330 26.81 -16.01 -0.69
N HIS A 331 25.98 -15.29 -1.46
CA HIS A 331 26.20 -13.88 -1.81
C HIS A 331 25.56 -12.90 -0.80
N GLY A 332 24.92 -13.38 0.25
CA GLY A 332 24.27 -12.51 1.25
C GLY A 332 22.94 -11.91 0.82
N TYR A 333 22.34 -12.36 -0.29
CA TYR A 333 21.03 -11.89 -0.75
C TYR A 333 19.86 -12.57 -0.04
N ALA A 334 20.11 -13.73 0.58
CA ALA A 334 19.07 -14.48 1.28
C ALA A 334 19.62 -15.18 2.54
N VAL A 335 18.69 -15.58 3.39
CA VAL A 335 18.91 -16.53 4.48
C VAL A 335 17.97 -17.71 4.26
N TRP A 336 18.48 -18.93 4.43
CA TRP A 336 17.70 -20.17 4.30
C TRP A 336 18.05 -21.15 5.40
N ASP A 337 17.07 -21.46 6.24
CA ASP A 337 17.22 -22.39 7.36
C ASP A 337 16.76 -23.84 7.04
N GLY A 338 16.38 -24.10 5.78
CA GLY A 338 15.85 -25.37 5.30
C GLY A 338 14.34 -25.36 5.11
N GLU A 339 13.59 -24.61 5.90
CA GLU A 339 12.13 -24.47 5.80
C GLU A 339 11.71 -23.12 5.26
N VAL A 340 12.40 -22.04 5.64
CA VAL A 340 12.08 -20.68 5.25
C VAL A 340 13.23 -20.08 4.42
N PHE A 341 12.91 -19.61 3.24
CA PHE A 341 13.81 -18.82 2.38
C PHE A 341 13.35 -17.35 2.40
N ARG A 342 14.18 -16.47 2.95
CA ARG A 342 13.89 -15.04 3.08
C ARG A 342 14.99 -14.17 2.50
N LEU A 343 14.59 -13.10 1.84
CA LEU A 343 15.53 -12.13 1.28
C LEU A 343 16.07 -11.22 2.39
N THR A 344 17.34 -10.86 2.29
CA THR A 344 17.92 -9.74 3.04
C THR A 344 17.52 -8.41 2.37
N PRO A 345 17.75 -7.25 2.99
CA PRO A 345 17.56 -5.96 2.31
C PRO A 345 18.31 -5.88 0.96
N ALA A 346 19.54 -6.43 0.87
CA ALA A 346 20.28 -6.52 -0.38
C ALA A 346 19.61 -7.45 -1.40
N GLY A 347 19.02 -8.55 -0.95
CA GLY A 347 18.23 -9.45 -1.81
C GLY A 347 16.92 -8.83 -2.27
N MET A 348 16.30 -7.99 -1.46
CA MET A 348 15.06 -7.26 -1.84
C MET A 348 15.31 -6.26 -2.97
N VAL A 349 16.50 -5.65 -3.03
CA VAL A 349 16.90 -4.76 -4.14
C VAL A 349 16.92 -5.50 -5.47
N VAL A 350 17.36 -6.75 -5.49
CA VAL A 350 17.46 -7.60 -6.68
C VAL A 350 16.35 -8.65 -6.78
N GLN A 351 15.25 -8.44 -6.08
CA GLN A 351 14.14 -9.40 -5.97
C GLN A 351 13.64 -9.88 -7.33
N ASN A 352 13.47 -8.98 -8.31
CA ASN A 352 12.95 -9.35 -9.62
C ASN A 352 13.87 -10.36 -10.32
N ALA A 353 15.19 -10.15 -10.31
CA ALA A 353 16.14 -11.09 -10.87
C ALA A 353 16.12 -12.45 -10.13
N ILE A 354 15.93 -12.43 -8.81
CA ILE A 354 15.78 -13.68 -8.04
C ILE A 354 14.49 -14.41 -8.41
N LEU A 355 13.40 -13.68 -8.60
CA LEU A 355 12.10 -14.26 -8.99
C LEU A 355 12.16 -14.87 -10.40
N GLU A 356 12.81 -14.21 -11.37
CA GLU A 356 12.99 -14.73 -12.74
C GLU A 356 13.66 -16.10 -12.77
N GLU A 357 14.59 -16.37 -11.84
CA GLU A 357 15.27 -17.67 -11.71
C GLU A 357 14.47 -18.71 -10.91
N LEU A 358 13.52 -18.28 -10.10
CA LEU A 358 12.74 -19.17 -9.25
C LEU A 358 11.35 -19.52 -9.82
N MET A 359 10.87 -18.77 -10.79
CA MET A 359 9.59 -18.99 -11.47
C MET A 359 9.79 -19.77 -12.77
#